data_9810f40b4ad8f222b6da1d87461affd5
#
_entry.id   9810f40b4ad8f222b6da1d87461affd5
#
_cell.length_a   1.000
_cell.length_b   1.000
_cell.length_c   1.000
_cell.angle_alpha   90.00
_cell.angle_beta   90.00
_cell.angle_gamma   90.00
#
_symmetry.space_group_name_H-M   'P 1'
#
loop_
_entity.id
_entity.type
_entity.pdbx_description
1 polymer ?
#
loop_
_entity_poly.entity_id
_entity_poly.type
_entity_poly.pdbx_seq_one_letter_code
_entity_poly.pdbx_strand_id
1 'polypeptide(L)'
;LHALGFDTEADDFLAFLGDVLEPQGGIMAGKRLRANLQVLYPVDDAGAPTESELDHLTGYGGSRPVRVGNAAYNQNQFDILGAIVDCVFEHTRSRDSLSERSWRIVVQAVEMALKYWREPDRGIWEVRGEPQHFTFSKVMCWVAADRGARLAALRGERDRADQWWAAAQEIHEEVCAKAVDDQGRFRQYYGSGEMDASLLLLPMVGFLPASDERIRATVLAIAEDLSEGPFVYRYRAEKTDDGIGGEDEGTFTVCSFWLVSALVEIGELEWARTNCEKLLGAASVLGLYGEELDPKTARHLGNFPQALTHLSLINAVLHVIEADQRATESVIGPAGSPSWWNAAGKDERGSTIT
;
A
#
# COMPACT_ATOMS: atom_id res chain seq x y z
N LEU A 1 12.42 1.84 -6.29
CA LEU A 1 13.82 1.62 -6.66
C LEU A 1 14.03 1.88 -8.15
N HIS A 2 13.31 1.21 -9.06
CA HIS A 2 13.46 1.39 -10.52
C HIS A 2 13.31 2.85 -10.96
N ALA A 3 12.30 3.56 -10.45
CA ALA A 3 12.08 4.98 -10.77
C ALA A 3 13.27 5.89 -10.43
N LEU A 4 14.16 5.44 -9.54
CA LEU A 4 15.38 6.15 -9.15
C LEU A 4 16.66 5.56 -9.78
N GLY A 5 16.53 4.54 -10.65
CA GLY A 5 17.67 3.89 -11.29
C GLY A 5 18.41 2.86 -10.41
N PHE A 6 17.85 2.45 -9.25
CA PHE A 6 18.39 1.43 -8.36
C PHE A 6 17.93 0.03 -8.78
N ASP A 7 18.29 -0.37 -9.99
CA ASP A 7 17.83 -1.62 -10.60
C ASP A 7 18.43 -2.87 -9.93
N THR A 8 19.70 -2.79 -9.53
CA THR A 8 20.38 -3.90 -8.84
C THR A 8 19.74 -4.15 -7.47
N GLU A 9 19.47 -3.10 -6.72
CA GLU A 9 18.83 -3.18 -5.41
C GLU A 9 17.38 -3.68 -5.52
N ALA A 10 16.70 -3.39 -6.63
CA ALA A 10 15.38 -3.94 -6.91
C ALA A 10 15.44 -5.44 -7.22
N ASP A 11 16.42 -5.89 -8.00
CA ASP A 11 16.69 -7.32 -8.28
C ASP A 11 17.02 -8.07 -6.97
N ASP A 12 17.89 -7.50 -6.13
CA ASP A 12 18.28 -8.06 -4.84
C ASP A 12 17.11 -8.16 -3.86
N PHE A 13 16.23 -7.15 -3.85
CA PHE A 13 15.01 -7.19 -3.04
C PHE A 13 14.07 -8.32 -3.45
N LEU A 14 13.87 -8.56 -4.75
CA LEU A 14 13.06 -9.68 -5.21
C LEU A 14 13.71 -11.03 -4.90
N ALA A 15 15.04 -11.12 -4.97
CA ALA A 15 15.76 -12.33 -4.56
C ALA A 15 15.55 -12.60 -3.06
N PHE A 16 15.71 -11.58 -2.21
CA PHE A 16 15.43 -11.65 -0.77
C PHE A 16 13.98 -12.08 -0.50
N LEU A 17 13.00 -11.44 -1.17
CA LEU A 17 11.59 -11.80 -1.03
C LEU A 17 11.36 -13.30 -1.36
N GLY A 18 12.00 -13.79 -2.41
CA GLY A 18 11.97 -15.21 -2.75
C GLY A 18 12.57 -16.09 -1.66
N ASP A 19 13.70 -15.72 -1.07
CA ASP A 19 14.35 -16.47 0.00
C ASP A 19 13.49 -16.53 1.27
N VAL A 20 12.85 -15.43 1.61
CA VAL A 20 11.95 -15.33 2.77
C VAL A 20 10.66 -16.14 2.57
N LEU A 21 10.09 -16.09 1.38
CA LEU A 21 8.82 -16.76 1.06
C LEU A 21 8.98 -18.25 0.75
N GLU A 22 10.14 -18.68 0.25
CA GLU A 22 10.42 -20.10 -0.01
C GLU A 22 10.80 -20.82 1.30
N PRO A 23 10.17 -21.96 1.64
CA PRO A 23 10.58 -22.75 2.79
C PRO A 23 12.04 -23.23 2.61
N GLN A 24 12.84 -23.21 3.66
CA GLN A 24 14.17 -23.83 3.65
C GLN A 24 14.09 -25.28 3.16
N GLY A 25 14.70 -25.55 1.99
CA GLY A 25 14.64 -26.86 1.33
C GLY A 25 14.17 -26.82 -0.12
N GLY A 26 13.84 -25.62 -0.64
CA GLY A 26 13.47 -25.38 -2.04
C GLY A 26 12.12 -25.98 -2.46
N ILE A 27 11.45 -25.33 -3.40
CA ILE A 27 10.19 -25.79 -4.02
C ILE A 27 10.31 -27.16 -4.72
N MET A 28 11.53 -27.60 -5.04
CA MET A 28 11.82 -28.94 -5.56
C MET A 28 11.35 -30.10 -4.65
N ALA A 29 11.02 -29.82 -3.38
CA ALA A 29 10.52 -30.81 -2.42
C ALA A 29 8.99 -30.92 -2.36
N GLY A 30 8.23 -30.26 -3.25
CA GLY A 30 6.77 -30.30 -3.24
C GLY A 30 6.14 -29.63 -2.01
N LYS A 31 6.91 -28.83 -1.26
CA LYS A 31 6.41 -28.05 -0.15
C LYS A 31 5.85 -26.72 -0.68
N ARG A 32 4.59 -26.46 -0.38
CA ARG A 32 3.92 -25.16 -0.64
C ARG A 32 4.62 -24.07 0.16
N LEU A 33 4.55 -22.81 -0.31
CA LEU A 33 4.81 -21.64 0.53
C LEU A 33 4.16 -21.84 1.91
N ARG A 34 4.76 -21.28 2.97
CA ARG A 34 4.15 -21.37 4.32
C ARG A 34 2.66 -21.10 4.20
N ALA A 35 1.86 -21.94 4.81
CA ALA A 35 0.40 -21.84 4.73
C ALA A 35 -0.13 -20.47 5.20
N ASN A 36 0.69 -19.72 5.94
CA ASN A 36 0.43 -18.37 6.39
C ASN A 36 1.65 -17.51 6.03
N LEU A 37 1.48 -16.51 5.16
CA LEU A 37 2.42 -15.42 5.05
C LEU A 37 2.44 -14.68 6.38
N GLN A 38 3.63 -14.45 6.91
CA GLN A 38 3.80 -13.68 8.14
C GLN A 38 3.78 -12.18 7.81
N VAL A 39 3.30 -11.39 8.72
CA VAL A 39 3.29 -9.92 8.61
C VAL A 39 4.70 -9.35 8.69
N LEU A 40 5.57 -10.02 9.42
CA LEU A 40 6.95 -9.62 9.71
C LEU A 40 7.91 -10.78 9.49
N TYR A 41 9.08 -10.48 8.98
CA TYR A 41 10.18 -11.43 8.80
C TYR A 41 11.46 -10.86 9.42
N PRO A 42 12.18 -11.63 10.25
CA PRO A 42 13.50 -11.21 10.70
C PRO A 42 14.50 -11.22 9.54
N VAL A 43 15.44 -10.29 9.55
CA VAL A 43 16.47 -10.14 8.51
C VAL A 43 17.47 -11.30 8.52
N ASP A 44 17.67 -11.91 9.69
CA ASP A 44 18.72 -12.91 9.99
C ASP A 44 18.18 -14.31 10.22
N ASP A 45 16.94 -14.61 9.85
CA ASP A 45 16.30 -15.91 10.05
C ASP A 45 16.20 -16.35 11.54
N ALA A 46 16.30 -15.39 12.49
CA ALA A 46 16.35 -15.62 13.93
C ALA A 46 15.04 -16.15 14.55
N GLY A 47 14.06 -16.56 13.74
CA GLY A 47 12.77 -17.06 14.20
C GLY A 47 11.71 -15.98 14.43
N ALA A 48 10.59 -16.33 15.11
CA ALA A 48 9.48 -15.40 15.32
C ALA A 48 9.90 -14.20 16.17
N PRO A 49 9.64 -12.94 15.73
CA PRO A 49 9.94 -11.74 16.49
C PRO A 49 8.91 -11.54 17.61
N THR A 50 8.99 -12.35 18.68
CA THR A 50 8.07 -12.27 19.81
C THR A 50 8.17 -10.90 20.48
N GLU A 51 7.03 -10.24 20.67
CA GLU A 51 6.96 -8.95 21.36
C GLU A 51 7.37 -9.10 22.83
N SER A 52 8.26 -8.22 23.29
CA SER A 52 8.65 -8.11 24.69
C SER A 52 9.01 -6.66 25.04
N GLU A 53 8.80 -6.31 26.32
CA GLU A 53 9.11 -4.97 26.83
C GLU A 53 10.53 -4.90 27.39
N LEU A 54 11.20 -3.78 27.17
CA LEU A 54 12.56 -3.49 27.61
C LEU A 54 12.51 -2.42 28.69
N ASP A 55 12.17 -2.82 29.93
CA ASP A 55 11.95 -1.93 31.08
C ASP A 55 13.18 -1.06 31.44
N HIS A 56 14.38 -1.52 31.06
CA HIS A 56 15.64 -0.81 31.32
C HIS A 56 15.90 0.36 30.39
N LEU A 57 15.09 0.53 29.32
CA LEU A 57 15.19 1.63 28.37
C LEU A 57 14.10 2.67 28.62
N THR A 58 14.45 3.93 28.36
CA THR A 58 13.53 5.06 28.55
C THR A 58 12.96 5.57 27.25
N GLY A 59 13.09 4.94 26.14
CA GLY A 59 12.56 5.38 24.85
C GLY A 59 12.86 6.85 24.47
N TYR A 60 12.50 7.22 23.25
CA TYR A 60 12.65 8.60 22.77
C TYR A 60 11.72 9.54 23.54
N GLY A 61 12.30 10.61 24.11
CA GLY A 61 11.54 11.59 24.89
C GLY A 61 10.87 11.04 26.14
N GLY A 62 11.31 9.88 26.65
CA GLY A 62 10.69 9.21 27.80
C GLY A 62 9.47 8.37 27.46
N SER A 63 9.20 8.13 26.17
CA SER A 63 8.08 7.29 25.72
C SER A 63 8.22 5.85 26.20
N ARG A 64 7.17 5.29 26.80
CA ARG A 64 7.13 3.92 27.33
C ARG A 64 5.81 3.25 26.96
N PRO A 65 5.79 1.90 26.84
CA PRO A 65 6.92 0.98 26.95
C PRO A 65 7.84 1.01 25.73
N VAL A 66 9.12 0.67 25.91
CA VAL A 66 10.03 0.33 24.79
C VAL A 66 9.85 -1.15 24.48
N ARG A 67 9.52 -1.48 23.24
CA ARG A 67 9.26 -2.85 22.80
C ARG A 67 10.24 -3.32 21.75
N VAL A 68 10.47 -4.63 21.72
CA VAL A 68 11.16 -5.36 20.66
C VAL A 68 10.25 -6.50 20.19
N GLY A 69 10.32 -6.83 18.89
CA GLY A 69 9.36 -7.76 18.27
C GLY A 69 8.01 -7.09 18.00
N ASN A 70 7.02 -7.89 17.58
CA ASN A 70 5.67 -7.39 17.31
C ASN A 70 4.64 -8.52 17.50
N ALA A 71 3.59 -8.27 18.29
CA ALA A 71 2.51 -9.21 18.53
C ALA A 71 1.67 -9.52 17.28
N ALA A 72 1.70 -8.64 16.26
CA ALA A 72 1.04 -8.85 14.97
C ALA A 72 1.64 -9.99 14.14
N TYR A 73 2.81 -10.53 14.52
CA TYR A 73 3.48 -11.61 13.79
C TYR A 73 2.57 -12.77 13.38
N ASN A 74 1.60 -13.13 14.22
CA ASN A 74 0.66 -14.23 13.97
C ASN A 74 -0.70 -13.78 13.41
N GLN A 75 -0.86 -12.50 13.05
CA GLN A 75 -2.11 -12.01 12.48
C GLN A 75 -2.28 -12.43 11.02
N ASN A 76 -3.54 -12.52 10.59
CA ASN A 76 -3.88 -12.64 9.18
C ASN A 76 -4.10 -11.23 8.61
N GLN A 77 -3.32 -10.88 7.59
CA GLN A 77 -3.43 -9.61 6.86
C GLN A 77 -3.39 -9.94 5.36
N PHE A 78 -4.50 -9.72 4.66
CA PHE A 78 -4.61 -10.16 3.28
C PHE A 78 -4.12 -9.12 2.27
N ASP A 79 -3.87 -7.88 2.71
CA ASP A 79 -3.27 -6.82 1.90
C ASP A 79 -1.85 -7.16 1.43
N ILE A 80 -1.07 -7.89 2.24
CA ILE A 80 0.29 -8.33 1.87
C ILE A 80 0.33 -9.14 0.57
N LEU A 81 -0.74 -9.89 0.27
CA LEU A 81 -0.83 -10.70 -0.94
C LEU A 81 -0.81 -9.84 -2.20
N GLY A 82 -1.58 -8.75 -2.18
CA GLY A 82 -1.58 -7.75 -3.24
C GLY A 82 -0.24 -7.04 -3.36
N ALA A 83 0.36 -6.63 -2.24
CA ALA A 83 1.65 -5.94 -2.24
C ALA A 83 2.76 -6.79 -2.86
N ILE A 84 2.81 -8.10 -2.57
CA ILE A 84 3.77 -9.03 -3.16
C ILE A 84 3.58 -9.13 -4.68
N VAL A 85 2.34 -9.32 -5.14
CA VAL A 85 2.07 -9.49 -6.59
C VAL A 85 2.31 -8.20 -7.33
N ASP A 86 1.94 -7.04 -6.77
CA ASP A 86 2.18 -5.73 -7.36
C ASP A 86 3.68 -5.42 -7.47
N CYS A 87 4.46 -5.76 -6.44
CA CYS A 87 5.92 -5.63 -6.47
C CYS A 87 6.54 -6.44 -7.62
N VAL A 88 6.14 -7.70 -7.81
CA VAL A 88 6.60 -8.55 -8.93
C VAL A 88 6.12 -7.99 -10.26
N PHE A 89 4.90 -7.47 -10.33
CA PHE A 89 4.33 -6.89 -11.54
C PHE A 89 5.12 -5.65 -11.98
N GLU A 90 5.37 -4.70 -11.08
CA GLU A 90 6.12 -3.48 -11.37
C GLU A 90 7.58 -3.79 -11.75
N HIS A 91 8.22 -4.75 -11.06
CA HIS A 91 9.54 -5.21 -11.45
C HIS A 91 9.55 -5.82 -12.86
N THR A 92 8.57 -6.69 -13.18
CA THR A 92 8.44 -7.31 -14.51
C THR A 92 8.28 -6.25 -15.60
N ARG A 93 7.48 -5.20 -15.34
CA ARG A 93 7.31 -4.07 -16.27
C ARG A 93 8.61 -3.32 -16.51
N SER A 94 9.39 -3.09 -15.46
CA SER A 94 10.66 -2.33 -15.54
C SER A 94 11.77 -3.14 -16.21
N ARG A 95 11.80 -4.44 -16.02
CA ARG A 95 12.88 -5.33 -16.54
C ARG A 95 12.49 -6.10 -17.79
N ASP A 96 11.25 -6.01 -18.23
CA ASP A 96 10.67 -6.80 -19.33
C ASP A 96 10.95 -8.31 -19.21
N SER A 97 10.97 -8.79 -17.96
CA SER A 97 11.28 -10.19 -17.65
C SER A 97 10.58 -10.65 -16.37
N LEU A 98 10.11 -11.91 -16.39
CA LEU A 98 9.49 -12.59 -15.25
C LEU A 98 10.19 -13.91 -15.01
N SER A 99 10.92 -14.03 -13.91
CA SER A 99 11.62 -15.28 -13.57
C SER A 99 10.63 -16.38 -13.16
N GLU A 100 11.02 -17.66 -13.36
CA GLU A 100 10.23 -18.79 -12.89
C GLU A 100 10.02 -18.76 -11.36
N ARG A 101 10.98 -18.24 -10.63
CA ARG A 101 10.88 -18.07 -9.18
C ARG A 101 9.80 -17.04 -8.83
N SER A 102 9.88 -15.85 -9.40
CA SER A 102 8.87 -14.79 -9.19
C SER A 102 7.49 -15.24 -9.62
N TRP A 103 7.38 -15.98 -10.72
CA TRP A 103 6.10 -16.52 -11.17
C TRP A 103 5.47 -17.48 -10.16
N ARG A 104 6.26 -18.39 -9.54
CA ARG A 104 5.74 -19.28 -8.49
C ARG A 104 5.21 -18.50 -7.29
N ILE A 105 5.90 -17.43 -6.89
CA ILE A 105 5.44 -16.55 -5.82
C ILE A 105 4.10 -15.91 -6.18
N VAL A 106 3.98 -15.37 -7.40
CA VAL A 106 2.72 -14.77 -7.90
C VAL A 106 1.58 -15.78 -7.85
N VAL A 107 1.77 -16.97 -8.41
CA VAL A 107 0.73 -18.02 -8.43
C VAL A 107 0.22 -18.30 -7.02
N GLN A 108 1.12 -18.47 -6.06
CA GLN A 108 0.72 -18.81 -4.70
C GLN A 108 0.07 -17.64 -3.97
N ALA A 109 0.56 -16.41 -4.14
CA ALA A 109 -0.05 -15.22 -3.54
C ALA A 109 -1.46 -14.99 -4.08
N VAL A 110 -1.67 -15.12 -5.39
CA VAL A 110 -2.99 -15.00 -6.01
C VAL A 110 -3.92 -16.11 -5.53
N GLU A 111 -3.49 -17.37 -5.53
CA GLU A 111 -4.32 -18.49 -5.05
C GLU A 111 -4.73 -18.29 -3.58
N MET A 112 -3.84 -17.77 -2.74
CA MET A 112 -4.14 -17.43 -1.35
C MET A 112 -5.14 -16.27 -1.28
N ALA A 113 -4.95 -15.20 -2.05
CA ALA A 113 -5.88 -14.09 -2.11
C ALA A 113 -7.29 -14.57 -2.51
N LEU A 114 -7.41 -15.36 -3.57
CA LEU A 114 -8.68 -15.92 -4.02
C LEU A 114 -9.34 -16.86 -3.01
N LYS A 115 -8.55 -17.53 -2.19
CA LYS A 115 -9.06 -18.40 -1.14
C LYS A 115 -9.63 -17.62 0.05
N TYR A 116 -8.98 -16.52 0.43
CA TYR A 116 -9.24 -15.85 1.71
C TYR A 116 -9.90 -14.48 1.60
N TRP A 117 -10.05 -13.89 0.43
CA TRP A 117 -10.58 -12.53 0.30
C TRP A 117 -12.00 -12.33 0.89
N ARG A 118 -12.79 -13.42 1.04
CA ARG A 118 -14.11 -13.37 1.67
C ARG A 118 -14.07 -13.44 3.20
N GLU A 119 -12.90 -13.73 3.77
CA GLU A 119 -12.72 -13.80 5.21
C GLU A 119 -12.38 -12.41 5.78
N PRO A 120 -12.74 -12.12 7.04
CA PRO A 120 -12.26 -10.93 7.73
C PRO A 120 -10.78 -11.09 8.10
N ASP A 121 -10.08 -9.96 8.26
CA ASP A 121 -8.68 -9.92 8.67
C ASP A 121 -8.39 -8.81 9.68
N ARG A 122 -7.11 -8.47 9.91
CA ARG A 122 -6.68 -7.42 10.84
C ARG A 122 -6.31 -6.12 10.13
N GLY A 123 -6.30 -6.10 8.81
CA GLY A 123 -5.95 -4.95 7.99
C GLY A 123 -4.50 -4.49 8.11
N ILE A 124 -4.14 -3.49 7.34
CA ILE A 124 -2.78 -2.92 7.26
C ILE A 124 -2.30 -2.33 8.59
N TRP A 125 -3.23 -1.93 9.47
CA TRP A 125 -2.90 -1.28 10.74
C TRP A 125 -2.70 -2.24 11.91
N GLU A 126 -2.67 -3.54 11.66
CA GLU A 126 -2.42 -4.57 12.67
C GLU A 126 -3.41 -4.52 13.85
N VAL A 127 -4.67 -4.19 13.57
CA VAL A 127 -5.70 -3.99 14.57
C VAL A 127 -5.77 -5.19 15.52
N ARG A 128 -5.75 -4.96 16.84
CA ARG A 128 -5.81 -5.99 17.89
C ARG A 128 -7.25 -6.33 18.31
N GLY A 129 -8.24 -5.52 17.88
CA GLY A 129 -9.68 -5.76 18.04
C GLY A 129 -10.18 -6.96 17.23
N GLU A 130 -11.51 -7.12 17.05
CA GLU A 130 -12.06 -8.21 16.24
C GLU A 130 -11.71 -8.06 14.74
N PRO A 131 -11.44 -9.15 14.00
CA PRO A 131 -11.20 -9.09 12.56
C PRO A 131 -12.40 -8.47 11.82
N GLN A 132 -12.12 -7.64 10.81
CA GLN A 132 -13.12 -6.97 10.00
C GLN A 132 -12.88 -7.21 8.50
N HIS A 133 -13.90 -6.93 7.68
CA HIS A 133 -13.75 -6.91 6.23
C HIS A 133 -13.16 -5.54 5.80
N PHE A 134 -11.89 -5.30 6.12
CA PHE A 134 -11.22 -4.05 5.78
C PHE A 134 -11.23 -3.83 4.28
N THR A 135 -11.69 -2.65 3.86
CA THR A 135 -11.81 -2.27 2.45
C THR A 135 -10.47 -2.35 1.74
N PHE A 136 -9.41 -1.84 2.36
CA PHE A 136 -8.07 -1.89 1.76
C PHE A 136 -7.58 -3.33 1.57
N SER A 137 -7.79 -4.22 2.53
CA SER A 137 -7.42 -5.64 2.37
C SER A 137 -8.15 -6.30 1.18
N LYS A 138 -9.43 -5.98 0.97
CA LYS A 138 -10.19 -6.50 -0.19
C LYS A 138 -9.67 -5.92 -1.50
N VAL A 139 -9.38 -4.61 -1.53
CA VAL A 139 -8.74 -3.97 -2.69
C VAL A 139 -7.40 -4.62 -3.01
N MET A 140 -6.58 -4.92 -2.02
CA MET A 140 -5.28 -5.58 -2.26
C MET A 140 -5.44 -7.05 -2.71
N CYS A 141 -6.49 -7.76 -2.30
CA CYS A 141 -6.82 -9.05 -2.90
C CYS A 141 -7.23 -8.90 -4.37
N TRP A 142 -7.95 -7.83 -4.73
CA TRP A 142 -8.22 -7.48 -6.12
C TRP A 142 -6.91 -7.19 -6.88
N VAL A 143 -6.00 -6.40 -6.31
CA VAL A 143 -4.67 -6.13 -6.91
C VAL A 143 -3.95 -7.44 -7.21
N ALA A 144 -3.93 -8.40 -6.27
CA ALA A 144 -3.32 -9.70 -6.49
C ALA A 144 -3.93 -10.42 -7.70
N ALA A 145 -5.26 -10.45 -7.81
CA ALA A 145 -5.96 -11.12 -8.90
C ALA A 145 -5.76 -10.39 -10.25
N ASP A 146 -5.87 -9.07 -10.31
CA ASP A 146 -5.69 -8.25 -11.52
C ASP A 146 -4.25 -8.34 -12.06
N ARG A 147 -3.26 -8.07 -11.21
CA ARG A 147 -1.84 -8.14 -11.60
C ARG A 147 -1.45 -9.56 -11.96
N GLY A 148 -1.94 -10.55 -11.20
CA GLY A 148 -1.75 -11.97 -11.49
C GLY A 148 -2.28 -12.36 -12.85
N ALA A 149 -3.50 -11.92 -13.21
CA ALA A 149 -4.11 -12.19 -14.51
C ALA A 149 -3.26 -11.61 -15.66
N ARG A 150 -2.77 -10.38 -15.51
CA ARG A 150 -1.89 -9.73 -16.49
C ARG A 150 -0.56 -10.49 -16.66
N LEU A 151 0.07 -10.90 -15.56
CA LEU A 151 1.29 -11.70 -15.59
C LEU A 151 1.07 -13.10 -16.20
N ALA A 152 -0.06 -13.75 -15.93
CA ALA A 152 -0.45 -15.01 -16.56
C ALA A 152 -0.64 -14.85 -18.07
N ALA A 153 -1.26 -13.76 -18.51
CA ALA A 153 -1.41 -13.44 -19.93
C ALA A 153 -0.05 -13.24 -20.64
N LEU A 154 0.89 -12.52 -20.00
CA LEU A 154 2.26 -12.34 -20.50
C LEU A 154 2.99 -13.69 -20.68
N ARG A 155 2.73 -14.65 -19.81
CA ARG A 155 3.30 -16.02 -19.90
C ARG A 155 2.56 -16.92 -20.90
N GLY A 156 1.45 -16.48 -21.48
CA GLY A 156 0.60 -17.29 -22.36
C GLY A 156 -0.30 -18.29 -21.64
N GLU A 157 -0.44 -18.21 -20.30
CA GLU A 157 -1.30 -19.07 -19.48
C GLU A 157 -2.75 -18.54 -19.49
N ARG A 158 -3.40 -18.60 -20.65
CA ARG A 158 -4.72 -17.95 -20.91
C ARG A 158 -5.81 -18.39 -19.94
N ASP A 159 -5.96 -19.69 -19.70
CA ASP A 159 -7.02 -20.22 -18.84
C ASP A 159 -6.89 -19.65 -17.39
N ARG A 160 -5.65 -19.53 -16.92
CA ARG A 160 -5.38 -18.94 -15.61
C ARG A 160 -5.62 -17.43 -15.60
N ALA A 161 -5.22 -16.73 -16.66
CA ALA A 161 -5.50 -15.30 -16.83
C ALA A 161 -6.99 -15.01 -16.79
N ASP A 162 -7.80 -15.77 -17.53
CA ASP A 162 -9.24 -15.60 -17.57
C ASP A 162 -9.91 -15.92 -16.22
N GLN A 163 -9.45 -16.97 -15.53
CA GLN A 163 -9.94 -17.32 -14.19
C GLN A 163 -9.66 -16.21 -13.17
N TRP A 164 -8.41 -15.71 -13.14
CA TRP A 164 -8.02 -14.68 -12.19
C TRP A 164 -8.67 -13.33 -12.51
N TRP A 165 -8.83 -13.03 -13.78
CA TRP A 165 -9.58 -11.84 -14.22
C TRP A 165 -11.04 -11.89 -13.75
N ALA A 166 -11.73 -13.02 -13.93
CA ALA A 166 -13.11 -13.18 -13.46
C ALA A 166 -13.21 -12.98 -11.94
N ALA A 167 -12.23 -13.51 -11.18
CA ALA A 167 -12.17 -13.33 -9.74
C ALA A 167 -11.90 -11.85 -9.37
N ALA A 168 -11.02 -11.15 -10.10
CA ALA A 168 -10.80 -9.72 -9.89
C ALA A 168 -12.09 -8.92 -10.09
N GLN A 169 -12.88 -9.23 -11.13
CA GLN A 169 -14.18 -8.58 -11.36
C GLN A 169 -15.13 -8.81 -10.18
N GLU A 170 -15.24 -10.05 -9.68
CA GLU A 170 -16.09 -10.37 -8.54
C GLU A 170 -15.69 -9.58 -7.28
N ILE A 171 -14.39 -9.50 -6.97
CA ILE A 171 -13.89 -8.74 -5.83
C ILE A 171 -14.20 -7.25 -6.01
N HIS A 172 -13.95 -6.71 -7.20
CA HIS A 172 -14.20 -5.30 -7.51
C HIS A 172 -15.67 -4.93 -7.32
N GLU A 173 -16.58 -5.75 -7.87
CA GLU A 173 -18.03 -5.54 -7.74
C GLU A 173 -18.47 -5.58 -6.27
N GLU A 174 -17.98 -6.56 -5.49
CA GLU A 174 -18.31 -6.66 -4.08
C GLU A 174 -17.81 -5.46 -3.27
N VAL A 175 -16.56 -5.03 -3.48
CA VAL A 175 -15.99 -3.86 -2.78
C VAL A 175 -16.80 -2.60 -3.13
N CYS A 176 -17.09 -2.38 -4.40
CA CYS A 176 -17.90 -1.24 -4.83
C CYS A 176 -19.32 -1.26 -4.23
N ALA A 177 -19.90 -2.44 -4.03
CA ALA A 177 -21.25 -2.58 -3.47
C ALA A 177 -21.29 -2.45 -1.94
N LYS A 178 -20.25 -2.89 -1.22
CA LYS A 178 -20.30 -3.03 0.25
C LYS A 178 -19.47 -2.00 1.00
N ALA A 179 -18.43 -1.43 0.37
CA ALA A 179 -17.50 -0.52 1.04
C ALA A 179 -17.83 0.96 0.82
N VAL A 180 -18.77 1.28 -0.06
CA VAL A 180 -19.14 2.65 -0.42
C VAL A 180 -20.39 3.07 0.34
N ASP A 181 -20.36 4.25 0.94
CA ASP A 181 -21.51 4.83 1.64
C ASP A 181 -22.47 5.59 0.69
N ASP A 182 -23.57 6.10 1.25
CA ASP A 182 -24.59 6.84 0.51
C ASP A 182 -24.07 8.17 -0.11
N GLN A 183 -22.89 8.64 0.32
CA GLN A 183 -22.21 9.82 -0.23
C GLN A 183 -21.14 9.47 -1.27
N GLY A 184 -21.05 8.19 -1.66
CA GLY A 184 -20.09 7.72 -2.63
C GLY A 184 -18.65 7.63 -2.09
N ARG A 185 -18.44 7.50 -0.78
CA ARG A 185 -17.11 7.44 -0.17
C ARG A 185 -16.79 6.02 0.28
N PHE A 186 -15.60 5.55 -0.01
CA PHE A 186 -15.10 4.29 0.57
C PHE A 186 -14.88 4.44 2.06
N ARG A 187 -15.22 3.40 2.82
CA ARG A 187 -15.13 3.34 4.27
C ARG A 187 -14.09 2.33 4.73
N GLN A 188 -13.63 2.46 5.97
CA GLN A 188 -12.58 1.65 6.58
C GLN A 188 -12.81 0.14 6.38
N TYR A 189 -14.00 -0.35 6.72
CA TYR A 189 -14.44 -1.74 6.49
C TYR A 189 -15.93 -1.79 6.16
N TYR A 190 -16.41 -2.92 5.69
CA TYR A 190 -17.82 -3.10 5.31
C TYR A 190 -18.76 -2.78 6.48
N GLY A 191 -19.64 -1.82 6.26
CA GLY A 191 -20.57 -1.34 7.27
C GLY A 191 -20.01 -0.32 8.28
N SER A 192 -18.73 0.06 8.17
CA SER A 192 -18.16 1.13 8.98
C SER A 192 -18.72 2.50 8.58
N GLY A 193 -18.83 3.41 9.55
CA GLY A 193 -19.04 4.85 9.31
C GLY A 193 -17.74 5.65 9.20
N GLU A 194 -16.59 5.04 9.46
CA GLU A 194 -15.33 5.73 9.67
C GLU A 194 -14.46 5.78 8.40
N MET A 195 -13.60 6.81 8.33
CA MET A 195 -12.58 6.95 7.29
C MET A 195 -11.30 6.22 7.69
N ASP A 196 -10.46 5.90 6.67
CA ASP A 196 -9.18 5.23 6.85
C ASP A 196 -8.17 5.74 5.81
N ALA A 197 -7.00 6.15 6.26
CA ALA A 197 -5.96 6.72 5.40
C ALA A 197 -5.39 5.71 4.39
N SER A 198 -5.50 4.40 4.62
CA SER A 198 -5.10 3.39 3.64
C SER A 198 -5.88 3.49 2.33
N LEU A 199 -7.08 4.06 2.36
CA LEU A 199 -7.92 4.27 1.17
C LEU A 199 -7.37 5.35 0.23
N LEU A 200 -6.41 6.18 0.68
CA LEU A 200 -5.63 7.07 -0.18
C LEU A 200 -4.80 6.31 -1.22
N LEU A 201 -4.55 5.03 -1.01
CA LEU A 201 -3.83 4.16 -1.95
C LEU A 201 -4.69 3.65 -3.11
N LEU A 202 -6.02 3.74 -3.03
CA LEU A 202 -6.93 3.23 -4.06
C LEU A 202 -6.65 3.76 -5.48
N PRO A 203 -6.47 5.08 -5.70
CA PRO A 203 -6.13 5.60 -7.01
C PRO A 203 -4.74 5.14 -7.48
N MET A 204 -3.78 4.99 -6.58
CA MET A 204 -2.41 4.58 -6.92
C MET A 204 -2.31 3.12 -7.36
N VAL A 205 -3.10 2.23 -6.77
CA VAL A 205 -3.20 0.83 -7.24
C VAL A 205 -4.15 0.67 -8.43
N GLY A 206 -4.82 1.76 -8.87
CA GLY A 206 -5.72 1.76 -10.02
C GLY A 206 -6.99 0.93 -9.80
N PHE A 207 -7.49 0.87 -8.56
CA PHE A 207 -8.74 0.16 -8.24
C PHE A 207 -9.93 0.75 -8.99
N LEU A 208 -9.99 2.07 -9.08
CA LEU A 208 -10.86 2.84 -9.94
C LEU A 208 -10.05 3.94 -10.64
N PRO A 209 -10.50 4.44 -11.79
CA PRO A 209 -9.87 5.61 -12.40
C PRO A 209 -9.83 6.78 -11.42
N ALA A 210 -8.73 7.55 -11.40
CA ALA A 210 -8.60 8.72 -10.55
C ALA A 210 -9.69 9.79 -10.79
N SER A 211 -10.32 9.76 -11.98
CA SER A 211 -11.47 10.60 -12.35
C SER A 211 -12.82 10.11 -11.81
N ASP A 212 -12.88 8.93 -11.18
CA ASP A 212 -14.11 8.42 -10.57
C ASP A 212 -14.49 9.28 -9.36
N GLU A 213 -15.75 9.71 -9.31
CA GLU A 213 -16.26 10.58 -8.25
C GLU A 213 -16.10 9.98 -6.85
N ARG A 214 -16.16 8.66 -6.72
CA ARG A 214 -15.97 7.95 -5.44
C ARG A 214 -14.54 8.08 -4.93
N ILE A 215 -13.54 8.01 -5.82
CA ILE A 215 -12.13 8.24 -5.46
C ILE A 215 -11.96 9.67 -4.97
N ARG A 216 -12.44 10.64 -5.73
CA ARG A 216 -12.35 12.05 -5.35
C ARG A 216 -13.06 12.32 -4.01
N ALA A 217 -14.28 11.83 -3.84
CA ALA A 217 -15.05 11.98 -2.61
C ALA A 217 -14.32 11.36 -1.40
N THR A 218 -13.71 10.19 -1.56
CA THR A 218 -12.96 9.50 -0.51
C THR A 218 -11.70 10.27 -0.11
N VAL A 219 -10.89 10.68 -1.08
CA VAL A 219 -9.65 11.45 -0.81
C VAL A 219 -9.95 12.76 -0.10
N LEU A 220 -10.96 13.50 -0.56
CA LEU A 220 -11.35 14.78 0.07
C LEU A 220 -11.92 14.56 1.47
N ALA A 221 -12.73 13.52 1.69
CA ALA A 221 -13.26 13.21 3.01
C ALA A 221 -12.17 12.79 4.00
N ILE A 222 -11.16 12.02 3.57
CA ILE A 222 -9.99 11.70 4.40
C ILE A 222 -9.21 12.97 4.74
N ALA A 223 -8.98 13.84 3.75
CA ALA A 223 -8.29 15.10 3.97
C ALA A 223 -9.06 16.02 4.95
N GLU A 224 -10.38 16.03 4.95
CA GLU A 224 -11.21 16.79 5.87
C GLU A 224 -11.28 16.17 7.27
N ASP A 225 -11.51 14.85 7.35
CA ASP A 225 -11.75 14.17 8.63
C ASP A 225 -10.44 13.81 9.35
N LEU A 226 -9.41 13.32 8.64
CA LEU A 226 -8.20 12.76 9.26
C LEU A 226 -7.00 13.71 9.26
N SER A 227 -7.10 14.95 8.72
CA SER A 227 -5.93 15.83 8.67
C SER A 227 -5.94 16.90 9.77
N GLU A 228 -4.76 17.21 10.25
CA GLU A 228 -4.45 18.41 11.04
C GLU A 228 -3.33 19.19 10.35
N GLY A 229 -3.69 20.17 9.53
CA GLY A 229 -2.80 20.83 8.59
C GLY A 229 -2.32 19.86 7.49
N PRO A 230 -1.00 19.65 7.29
CA PRO A 230 -0.48 18.68 6.33
C PRO A 230 -0.36 17.26 6.90
N PHE A 231 -0.61 17.08 8.19
CA PHE A 231 -0.41 15.83 8.92
C PHE A 231 -1.69 15.01 8.96
N VAL A 232 -1.62 13.71 8.72
CA VAL A 232 -2.77 12.81 8.55
C VAL A 232 -2.71 11.67 9.57
N TYR A 233 -3.81 11.48 10.31
CA TYR A 233 -4.02 10.32 11.16
C TYR A 233 -4.34 9.09 10.30
N ARG A 234 -3.98 7.90 10.77
CA ARG A 234 -4.33 6.64 10.08
C ARG A 234 -5.86 6.40 10.08
N TYR A 235 -6.53 6.69 11.17
CA TYR A 235 -7.97 6.70 11.41
C TYR A 235 -8.25 7.49 12.70
N ARG A 236 -9.51 7.62 13.09
CA ARG A 236 -9.87 8.20 14.40
C ARG A 236 -9.83 7.11 15.47
N ALA A 237 -8.79 7.10 16.32
CA ALA A 237 -8.57 6.09 17.35
C ALA A 237 -9.72 6.03 18.37
N GLU A 238 -10.34 7.17 18.68
CA GLU A 238 -11.50 7.26 19.58
C GLU A 238 -12.78 6.61 19.02
N LYS A 239 -12.81 6.32 17.71
CA LYS A 239 -13.96 5.73 17.02
C LYS A 239 -13.70 4.32 16.50
N THR A 240 -12.45 3.90 16.48
CA THR A 240 -12.03 2.60 15.97
C THR A 240 -11.58 1.72 17.13
N ASP A 241 -12.23 0.57 17.33
CA ASP A 241 -11.76 -0.43 18.29
C ASP A 241 -10.55 -1.16 17.71
N ASP A 242 -9.38 -0.57 17.87
CA ASP A 242 -8.10 -1.14 17.44
C ASP A 242 -7.48 -2.08 18.49
N GLY A 243 -8.05 -2.13 19.71
CA GLY A 243 -7.56 -2.93 20.81
C GLY A 243 -6.23 -2.45 21.39
N ILE A 244 -5.76 -1.25 21.02
CA ILE A 244 -4.50 -0.67 21.50
C ILE A 244 -4.78 0.39 22.58
N GLY A 245 -5.90 1.13 22.45
CA GLY A 245 -6.36 2.12 23.41
C GLY A 245 -5.37 3.27 23.57
N GLY A 246 -5.40 4.27 22.71
CA GLY A 246 -4.52 5.42 22.80
C GLY A 246 -5.26 6.71 22.42
N GLU A 247 -5.55 7.56 23.43
CA GLU A 247 -6.07 8.91 23.19
C GLU A 247 -4.98 9.89 22.67
N ASP A 248 -3.70 9.50 22.72
CA ASP A 248 -2.53 10.36 22.43
C ASP A 248 -1.72 9.89 21.22
N GLU A 249 -2.34 9.26 20.22
CA GLU A 249 -1.66 8.86 19.00
C GLU A 249 -1.31 10.07 18.12
N GLY A 250 -0.07 10.11 17.60
CA GLY A 250 0.36 11.12 16.64
C GLY A 250 -0.24 10.88 15.24
N THR A 251 -0.03 11.85 14.34
CA THR A 251 -0.34 11.67 12.92
C THR A 251 0.70 10.76 12.28
N PHE A 252 0.25 9.83 11.43
CA PHE A 252 1.15 8.93 10.72
C PHE A 252 1.81 9.62 9.53
N THR A 253 3.13 9.71 9.56
CA THR A 253 3.88 10.44 8.54
C THR A 253 3.73 9.81 7.16
N VAL A 254 3.63 8.48 7.07
CA VAL A 254 3.35 7.75 5.83
C VAL A 254 2.01 8.16 5.21
N CYS A 255 0.95 8.31 6.02
CA CYS A 255 -0.38 8.72 5.56
C CYS A 255 -0.37 10.14 5.00
N SER A 256 0.43 11.03 5.62
CA SER A 256 0.59 12.41 5.15
C SER A 256 1.19 12.46 3.74
N PHE A 257 2.18 11.62 3.43
CA PHE A 257 2.73 11.49 2.08
C PHE A 257 1.79 10.76 1.11
N TRP A 258 0.99 9.80 1.57
CA TRP A 258 -0.06 9.19 0.74
C TRP A 258 -1.12 10.22 0.32
N LEU A 259 -1.50 11.13 1.23
CA LEU A 259 -2.42 12.21 0.87
C LEU A 259 -1.84 13.10 -0.24
N VAL A 260 -0.55 13.43 -0.19
CA VAL A 260 0.10 14.20 -1.28
C VAL A 260 -0.04 13.46 -2.60
N SER A 261 0.29 12.17 -2.65
CA SER A 261 0.15 11.36 -3.86
C SER A 261 -1.30 11.28 -4.35
N ALA A 262 -2.24 11.04 -3.45
CA ALA A 262 -3.66 10.94 -3.79
C ALA A 262 -4.24 12.27 -4.32
N LEU A 263 -3.80 13.41 -3.76
CA LEU A 263 -4.18 14.74 -4.27
C LEU A 263 -3.65 14.98 -5.68
N VAL A 264 -2.43 14.53 -6.01
CA VAL A 264 -1.91 14.58 -7.38
C VAL A 264 -2.81 13.78 -8.32
N GLU A 265 -3.17 12.55 -7.94
CA GLU A 265 -3.99 11.67 -8.77
C GLU A 265 -5.38 12.26 -9.06
N ILE A 266 -6.03 12.89 -8.09
CA ILE A 266 -7.34 13.53 -8.29
C ILE A 266 -7.27 14.95 -8.89
N GLY A 267 -6.06 15.42 -9.28
CA GLY A 267 -5.84 16.70 -9.96
C GLY A 267 -5.76 17.93 -9.04
N GLU A 268 -5.66 17.77 -7.73
CA GLU A 268 -5.50 18.86 -6.74
C GLU A 268 -4.01 19.24 -6.55
N LEU A 269 -3.33 19.55 -7.65
CA LEU A 269 -1.87 19.69 -7.71
C LEU A 269 -1.32 20.79 -6.79
N GLU A 270 -1.96 21.97 -6.74
CA GLU A 270 -1.49 23.07 -5.89
C GLU A 270 -1.60 22.73 -4.41
N TRP A 271 -2.64 21.99 -4.02
CA TRP A 271 -2.78 21.49 -2.65
C TRP A 271 -1.74 20.43 -2.34
N ALA A 272 -1.53 19.47 -3.25
CA ALA A 272 -0.49 18.45 -3.13
C ALA A 272 0.90 19.07 -2.93
N ARG A 273 1.26 20.05 -3.77
CA ARG A 273 2.54 20.77 -3.69
C ARG A 273 2.69 21.48 -2.34
N THR A 274 1.68 22.24 -1.92
CA THR A 274 1.69 22.95 -0.64
C THR A 274 1.89 22.01 0.54
N ASN A 275 1.21 20.86 0.55
CA ASN A 275 1.36 19.86 1.60
C ASN A 275 2.75 19.19 1.54
N CYS A 276 3.23 18.85 0.35
CA CYS A 276 4.55 18.28 0.15
C CYS A 276 5.64 19.19 0.72
N GLU A 277 5.63 20.49 0.38
CA GLU A 277 6.60 21.48 0.88
C GLU A 277 6.55 21.60 2.42
N LYS A 278 5.36 21.63 3.01
CA LYS A 278 5.21 21.65 4.47
C LYS A 278 5.77 20.41 5.13
N LEU A 279 5.50 19.23 4.56
CA LEU A 279 6.02 17.96 5.05
C LEU A 279 7.55 17.89 4.92
N LEU A 280 8.11 18.38 3.81
CA LEU A 280 9.58 18.49 3.66
C LEU A 280 10.19 19.39 4.72
N GLY A 281 9.49 20.47 5.11
CA GLY A 281 9.91 21.35 6.21
C GLY A 281 9.81 20.73 7.61
N ALA A 282 9.09 19.64 7.78
CA ALA A 282 8.96 18.92 9.05
C ALA A 282 10.05 17.84 9.27
N ALA A 283 10.97 17.66 8.32
CA ALA A 283 12.10 16.75 8.47
C ALA A 283 12.99 17.12 9.67
N SER A 284 13.62 16.12 10.27
CA SER A 284 14.69 16.37 11.24
C SER A 284 15.85 17.11 10.59
N VAL A 285 16.78 17.62 11.40
CA VAL A 285 18.01 18.30 10.92
C VAL A 285 18.89 17.42 10.02
N LEU A 286 18.68 16.10 10.05
CA LEU A 286 19.35 15.12 9.19
C LEU A 286 18.54 14.74 7.96
N GLY A 287 17.37 15.36 7.72
CA GLY A 287 16.47 14.99 6.64
C GLY A 287 15.72 13.68 6.86
N LEU A 288 15.67 13.18 8.12
CA LEU A 288 15.01 11.91 8.46
C LEU A 288 13.65 12.15 9.11
N TYR A 289 12.77 11.14 8.95
CA TYR A 289 11.42 11.14 9.50
C TYR A 289 11.18 9.94 10.41
N GLY A 290 10.33 10.17 11.42
CA GLY A 290 9.78 9.11 12.25
C GLY A 290 8.52 8.51 11.66
N GLU A 291 7.98 7.53 12.37
CA GLU A 291 6.71 6.89 12.11
C GLU A 291 5.54 7.88 12.19
N GLU A 292 5.56 8.68 13.26
CA GLU A 292 4.54 9.65 13.57
C GLU A 292 5.12 11.05 13.77
N LEU A 293 4.23 12.04 13.70
CA LEU A 293 4.47 13.43 14.04
C LEU A 293 3.37 13.94 14.97
N ASP A 294 3.76 14.65 16.02
CA ASP A 294 2.84 15.47 16.81
C ASP A 294 2.40 16.67 15.96
N PRO A 295 1.13 16.80 15.60
CA PRO A 295 0.67 17.84 14.68
C PRO A 295 0.82 19.25 15.25
N LYS A 296 0.91 19.42 16.58
CA LYS A 296 1.04 20.73 17.25
C LYS A 296 2.47 21.22 17.29
N THR A 297 3.42 20.32 17.43
CA THR A 297 4.84 20.65 17.64
C THR A 297 5.75 20.22 16.50
N ALA A 298 5.25 19.42 15.55
CA ALA A 298 5.99 18.73 14.50
C ALA A 298 7.14 17.86 15.06
N ARG A 299 7.03 17.41 16.31
CA ARG A 299 7.99 16.52 16.93
C ARG A 299 7.76 15.09 16.42
N HIS A 300 8.84 14.42 16.01
CA HIS A 300 8.78 13.01 15.63
C HIS A 300 8.45 12.11 16.82
N LEU A 301 7.57 11.14 16.59
CA LEU A 301 7.12 10.13 17.54
C LEU A 301 7.25 8.73 16.90
N GLY A 302 7.06 7.70 17.73
CA GLY A 302 7.17 6.30 17.29
C GLY A 302 8.60 5.92 16.89
N ASN A 303 8.73 4.99 15.96
CA ASN A 303 10.02 4.52 15.45
C ASN A 303 10.73 5.60 14.62
N PHE A 304 12.00 5.85 14.91
CA PHE A 304 12.80 6.88 14.23
C PHE A 304 14.21 6.36 13.92
N PRO A 305 14.70 6.45 12.65
CA PRO A 305 13.92 6.76 11.45
C PRO A 305 13.07 5.57 11.00
N GLN A 306 11.98 5.84 10.25
CA GLN A 306 11.14 4.78 9.70
C GLN A 306 11.27 4.67 8.18
N ALA A 307 11.60 3.47 7.68
CA ALA A 307 11.82 3.22 6.25
C ALA A 307 10.55 3.42 5.41
N LEU A 308 9.39 2.95 5.89
CA LEU A 308 8.11 3.06 5.18
C LEU A 308 7.73 4.53 4.90
N THR A 309 7.95 5.40 5.87
CA THR A 309 7.77 6.85 5.72
C THR A 309 8.67 7.42 4.62
N HIS A 310 9.94 7.01 4.55
CA HIS A 310 10.86 7.50 3.52
C HIS A 310 10.51 6.97 2.12
N LEU A 311 10.00 5.75 2.00
CA LEU A 311 9.50 5.23 0.73
C LEU A 311 8.31 6.06 0.22
N SER A 312 7.39 6.41 1.12
CA SER A 312 6.22 7.24 0.77
C SER A 312 6.61 8.68 0.45
N LEU A 313 7.59 9.27 1.16
CA LEU A 313 8.19 10.56 0.83
C LEU A 313 8.72 10.57 -0.60
N ILE A 314 9.53 9.57 -0.97
CA ILE A 314 10.12 9.47 -2.29
C ILE A 314 9.02 9.42 -3.36
N ASN A 315 8.02 8.56 -3.18
CA ASN A 315 6.90 8.44 -4.11
C ASN A 315 6.11 9.75 -4.23
N ALA A 316 5.78 10.40 -3.11
CA ALA A 316 5.03 11.65 -3.12
C ALA A 316 5.78 12.78 -3.87
N VAL A 317 7.08 12.91 -3.61
CA VAL A 317 7.92 13.92 -4.31
C VAL A 317 8.00 13.61 -5.80
N LEU A 318 8.20 12.35 -6.20
CA LEU A 318 8.21 11.95 -7.61
C LEU A 318 6.87 12.26 -8.28
N HIS A 319 5.73 11.94 -7.66
CA HIS A 319 4.40 12.25 -8.20
C HIS A 319 4.21 13.77 -8.44
N VAL A 320 4.62 14.60 -7.48
CA VAL A 320 4.54 16.07 -7.64
C VAL A 320 5.42 16.54 -8.80
N ILE A 321 6.68 16.09 -8.88
CA ILE A 321 7.61 16.47 -9.95
C ILE A 321 7.07 16.06 -11.33
N GLU A 322 6.59 14.84 -11.47
CA GLU A 322 6.03 14.34 -12.73
C GLU A 322 4.76 15.08 -13.14
N ALA A 323 3.90 15.44 -12.18
CA ALA A 323 2.72 16.23 -12.45
C ALA A 323 3.06 17.66 -12.90
N ASP A 324 4.06 18.28 -12.30
CA ASP A 324 4.57 19.61 -12.71
C ASP A 324 5.16 19.60 -14.12
N GLN A 325 5.92 18.55 -14.46
CA GLN A 325 6.47 18.37 -15.80
C GLN A 325 5.36 18.24 -16.84
N ARG A 326 4.35 17.39 -16.58
CA ARG A 326 3.18 17.22 -17.47
C ARG A 326 2.39 18.51 -17.64
N ALA A 327 2.18 19.28 -16.58
CA ALA A 327 1.51 20.58 -16.63
C ALA A 327 2.30 21.57 -17.50
N THR A 328 3.62 21.61 -17.36
CA THR A 328 4.51 22.47 -18.14
C THR A 328 4.51 22.10 -19.63
N GLU A 329 4.60 20.79 -19.95
CA GLU A 329 4.56 20.29 -21.33
C GLU A 329 3.23 20.59 -22.02
N SER A 330 2.11 20.52 -21.29
CA SER A 330 0.79 20.86 -21.82
C SER A 330 0.65 22.34 -22.21
N VAL A 331 1.40 23.22 -21.57
CA VAL A 331 1.43 24.67 -21.87
C VAL A 331 2.36 24.98 -23.03
N ILE A 332 3.43 24.21 -23.24
CA ILE A 332 4.46 24.46 -24.26
C ILE A 332 4.12 23.80 -25.62
N GLY A 333 3.15 22.85 -25.65
CA GLY A 333 2.76 22.07 -26.84
C GLY A 333 3.61 20.81 -27.06
N PRO A 334 3.18 19.85 -27.90
CA PRO A 334 3.72 18.50 -27.89
C PRO A 334 5.11 18.43 -28.52
N ALA A 335 6.15 18.42 -27.70
CA ALA A 335 7.43 17.82 -28.04
C ALA A 335 7.41 16.41 -27.44
N GLY A 336 7.11 15.41 -28.29
CA GLY A 336 7.34 13.97 -28.11
C GLY A 336 7.27 13.40 -26.70
N SER A 337 6.08 13.08 -26.20
CA SER A 337 5.90 12.34 -24.95
C SER A 337 6.29 10.87 -25.11
N PRO A 338 6.97 10.24 -24.15
CA PRO A 338 7.02 8.78 -24.05
C PRO A 338 5.65 8.28 -23.57
N SER A 339 4.92 7.58 -24.43
CA SER A 339 3.52 7.17 -24.28
C SER A 339 3.29 5.91 -23.44
N TRP A 340 4.12 5.58 -22.47
CA TRP A 340 4.02 4.31 -21.75
C TRP A 340 2.98 4.28 -20.63
N TRP A 341 2.48 5.44 -20.14
CA TRP A 341 1.41 5.48 -19.14
C TRP A 341 0.01 5.21 -19.76
N ASN A 342 -0.20 5.58 -21.02
CA ASN A 342 -1.51 5.40 -21.69
C ASN A 342 -1.74 4.00 -22.29
N ALA A 343 -0.78 3.09 -22.22
CA ALA A 343 -0.91 1.74 -22.78
C ALA A 343 -1.64 0.74 -21.85
N ALA A 344 -1.93 1.12 -20.60
CA ALA A 344 -2.61 0.25 -19.65
C ALA A 344 -4.14 0.20 -19.81
N GLY A 345 -4.72 0.96 -20.74
CA GLY A 345 -6.18 1.11 -20.89
C GLY A 345 -6.78 0.75 -22.25
N LYS A 346 -6.01 0.18 -23.18
CA LYS A 346 -6.57 -0.30 -24.46
C LYS A 346 -6.21 -1.75 -24.69
N ASP A 347 -7.21 -2.60 -24.61
CA ASP A 347 -7.13 -3.94 -25.17
C ASP A 347 -6.97 -3.82 -26.71
N GLU A 348 -6.27 -4.76 -27.33
CA GLU A 348 -6.06 -4.80 -28.79
C GLU A 348 -7.37 -4.94 -29.60
N ARG A 349 -8.51 -4.98 -28.95
CA ARG A 349 -9.85 -5.08 -29.55
C ARG A 349 -10.65 -3.77 -29.55
N GLY A 350 -10.08 -2.65 -29.07
CA GLY A 350 -10.64 -1.31 -29.24
C GLY A 350 -11.96 -1.04 -28.49
N SER A 351 -12.29 -1.81 -27.47
CA SER A 351 -13.52 -1.65 -26.68
C SER A 351 -13.23 -0.81 -25.44
N THR A 352 -13.85 0.35 -25.37
CA THR A 352 -13.87 1.19 -24.17
C THR A 352 -14.80 0.52 -23.15
N ILE A 353 -14.26 0.08 -22.02
CA ILE A 353 -15.07 -0.41 -20.91
C ILE A 353 -15.63 0.83 -20.20
N THR A 354 -16.94 1.04 -20.33
CA THR A 354 -17.72 2.02 -19.57
C THR A 354 -17.91 1.58 -18.13
#